data_8ea1d659c79474db6e559f09c86d083b
#
_entry.id   8ea1d659c79474db6e559f09c86d083b
#
_cell.length_a   1.000
_cell.length_b   1.000
_cell.length_c   1.000
_cell.angle_alpha   90.00
_cell.angle_beta   90.00
_cell.angle_gamma   90.00
#
_symmetry.space_group_name_H-M   'P 1'
#
loop_
_entity.id
_entity.type
_entity.pdbx_description
1 polymer ?
#
loop_
_entity_poly.entity_id
_entity_poly.type
_entity_poly.pdbx_seq_one_letter_code
_entity_poly.pdbx_strand_id
1 'polypeptide(L)'
;MSESGLEKASSTGSGASSEIDLLTFHEQRAGRLVIDPDEAKIELGEAVASRLKLSADGTKVLWPQPTDSPLDPQNWSSGRKALQLFIITLASIVPDFDSGIGITAIFPLAEQYNTTTDVINNLTSNWSIFLIGWGGIFVVILIRRYGRLPILFWSQVLSMMFMLGATLAPNLKTFAAMRCLAGFVGTAPQITGLYVVTDMYPFHLQAQKLNIWTLGYIVSPFLSPFLFGFLVARTTWRWAYGAGTIYSGVVCLIILLFAEETMYDRSLKPIPEPPTTGLRYRVETLLGVTGLKMAKYRDSWYRAISSPFRIVWRPQLLGILVFEGMMFGFGIGINVTNVVFLGTPPPFGFGFSQFGIAGFYGTPVVAVLIFPSGVFEAESRLWACYIAVPLYIIGFVVLGAAFQHHLSIAALVIGWGIAECAIMINTVAVLAYCSDSFPRHHGEVSAFFNLARVLGGNVAYFQIPWALKHGALQVLGVEAAIVAGLFLLVVPTLQLYGRRLR
;
A
#
# COMPACT_ATOMS: atom_id res chain seq x y z
N MET A 1 -28.78 -10.76 -24.23
CA MET A 1 -30.00 -10.07 -23.80
C MET A 1 -29.59 -8.62 -23.65
N SER A 2 -30.05 -7.69 -24.32
CA SER A 2 -30.85 -7.42 -25.53
C SER A 2 -30.75 -5.91 -25.73
N GLU A 3 -30.58 -5.48 -26.95
CA GLU A 3 -30.49 -4.07 -27.40
C GLU A 3 -31.73 -3.20 -27.06
N SER A 4 -32.66 -3.69 -26.28
CA SER A 4 -33.93 -3.00 -25.97
C SER A 4 -33.91 -1.98 -24.82
N GLY A 5 -32.73 -1.74 -24.21
CA GLY A 5 -32.59 -0.76 -23.11
C GLY A 5 -32.24 0.66 -23.55
N LEU A 6 -31.81 0.84 -24.80
CA LEU A 6 -31.33 2.14 -25.32
C LEU A 6 -32.44 2.97 -26.01
N GLU A 7 -33.53 2.35 -26.43
CA GLU A 7 -34.62 3.02 -27.17
C GLU A 7 -35.70 3.69 -26.28
N LYS A 8 -35.74 3.38 -24.98
CA LYS A 8 -36.73 3.96 -24.06
C LYS A 8 -36.37 5.27 -23.39
N ALA A 9 -35.19 5.81 -23.65
CA ALA A 9 -34.77 7.11 -23.12
C ALA A 9 -34.96 8.30 -24.08
N SER A 10 -35.53 8.07 -25.28
CA SER A 10 -35.59 9.12 -26.33
C SER A 10 -36.96 9.74 -26.58
N SER A 11 -38.00 9.44 -25.76
CA SER A 11 -39.33 10.03 -26.01
C SER A 11 -40.07 10.40 -24.73
N THR A 12 -39.66 11.49 -24.08
CA THR A 12 -40.55 12.40 -23.33
C THR A 12 -39.87 13.75 -23.09
N GLY A 13 -40.27 14.75 -23.84
CA GLY A 13 -40.57 16.14 -23.44
C GLY A 13 -39.45 17.08 -23.05
N SER A 14 -39.22 18.06 -23.93
CA SER A 14 -38.85 19.46 -23.67
C SER A 14 -37.57 19.78 -22.87
N GLY A 15 -36.52 20.20 -23.59
CA GLY A 15 -35.79 21.44 -23.28
C GLY A 15 -34.85 21.49 -22.07
N ALA A 16 -34.40 20.35 -21.52
CA ALA A 16 -33.22 20.33 -20.66
C ALA A 16 -32.23 19.35 -21.31
N SER A 17 -31.12 19.83 -21.87
CA SER A 17 -30.03 19.01 -22.28
C SER A 17 -29.58 18.20 -21.04
N SER A 18 -29.89 16.92 -21.01
CA SER A 18 -29.38 16.01 -19.96
C SER A 18 -27.86 16.05 -20.03
N GLU A 19 -27.27 16.86 -19.17
CA GLU A 19 -25.82 16.93 -18.98
C GLU A 19 -25.41 15.54 -18.55
N ILE A 20 -24.79 14.77 -19.48
CA ILE A 20 -24.29 13.42 -19.19
C ILE A 20 -23.32 13.59 -18.06
N ASP A 21 -23.61 13.01 -16.90
CA ASP A 21 -22.70 12.97 -15.78
C ASP A 21 -21.52 12.07 -16.13
N LEU A 22 -20.48 12.69 -16.72
CA LEU A 22 -19.25 12.03 -17.15
C LEU A 22 -18.56 11.27 -16.01
N LEU A 23 -18.79 11.67 -14.77
CA LEU A 23 -18.25 10.98 -13.59
C LEU A 23 -18.98 9.65 -13.38
N THR A 24 -20.30 9.65 -13.42
CA THR A 24 -21.11 8.42 -13.33
C THR A 24 -20.85 7.50 -14.51
N PHE A 25 -20.63 8.06 -15.71
CA PHE A 25 -20.25 7.29 -16.88
C PHE A 25 -18.89 6.60 -16.71
N HIS A 26 -17.88 7.32 -16.22
CA HIS A 26 -16.55 6.77 -15.90
C HIS A 26 -16.64 5.60 -14.91
N GLU A 27 -17.49 5.71 -13.92
CA GLU A 27 -17.65 4.71 -12.87
C GLU A 27 -18.43 3.46 -13.34
N GLN A 28 -19.43 3.64 -14.18
CA GLN A 28 -20.18 2.53 -14.76
C GLN A 28 -19.35 1.70 -15.73
N ARG A 29 -18.33 2.31 -16.35
CA ARG A 29 -17.40 1.65 -17.27
C ARG A 29 -16.03 1.37 -16.64
N ALA A 30 -15.95 1.26 -15.31
CA ALA A 30 -14.74 0.90 -14.61
C ALA A 30 -14.06 -0.34 -15.24
N GLY A 31 -12.79 -0.19 -15.62
CA GLY A 31 -11.99 -1.25 -16.27
C GLY A 31 -12.06 -1.28 -17.82
N ARG A 32 -12.92 -0.47 -18.46
CA ARG A 32 -12.91 -0.25 -19.92
C ARG A 32 -13.09 1.24 -20.22
N LEU A 33 -12.04 2.01 -20.06
CA LEU A 33 -12.06 3.44 -20.34
C LEU A 33 -11.60 3.69 -21.78
N VAL A 34 -12.35 4.49 -22.50
CA VAL A 34 -11.97 4.95 -23.82
C VAL A 34 -10.95 6.07 -23.67
N ILE A 35 -9.70 5.78 -24.02
CA ILE A 35 -8.59 6.72 -23.89
C ILE A 35 -8.32 7.42 -25.23
N ASP A 36 -8.62 6.74 -26.35
CA ASP A 36 -8.44 7.28 -27.69
C ASP A 36 -9.58 8.25 -28.03
N PRO A 37 -9.28 9.49 -28.50
CA PRO A 37 -10.31 10.46 -28.89
C PRO A 37 -11.19 10.02 -30.05
N ASP A 38 -10.68 9.25 -30.99
CA ASP A 38 -11.45 8.78 -32.15
C ASP A 38 -12.38 7.62 -31.78
N GLU A 39 -11.92 6.69 -30.93
CA GLU A 39 -12.80 5.69 -30.32
C GLU A 39 -13.88 6.35 -29.45
N ALA A 40 -13.58 7.45 -28.77
CA ALA A 40 -14.56 8.20 -27.98
C ALA A 40 -15.69 8.77 -28.83
N LYS A 41 -15.42 9.21 -30.06
CA LYS A 41 -16.44 9.66 -30.99
C LYS A 41 -17.40 8.52 -31.38
N ILE A 42 -16.86 7.33 -31.58
CA ILE A 42 -17.61 6.14 -31.99
C ILE A 42 -18.48 5.62 -30.83
N GLU A 43 -17.89 5.47 -29.63
CA GLU A 43 -18.58 4.87 -28.49
C GLU A 43 -19.51 5.84 -27.73
N LEU A 44 -19.18 7.13 -27.66
CA LEU A 44 -19.91 8.14 -26.89
C LEU A 44 -20.74 9.09 -27.74
N GLY A 45 -20.53 9.07 -29.06
CA GLY A 45 -21.10 10.02 -30.00
C GLY A 45 -20.35 11.36 -30.04
N GLU A 46 -20.40 12.01 -31.21
CA GLU A 46 -19.65 13.23 -31.48
C GLU A 46 -19.97 14.41 -30.56
N ALA A 47 -21.24 14.53 -30.13
CA ALA A 47 -21.70 15.56 -29.22
C ALA A 47 -21.11 15.45 -27.80
N VAL A 48 -20.81 14.25 -27.33
CA VAL A 48 -20.17 13.99 -26.02
C VAL A 48 -18.66 14.07 -26.15
N ALA A 49 -18.11 13.45 -27.20
CA ALA A 49 -16.67 13.41 -27.45
C ALA A 49 -16.06 14.82 -27.62
N SER A 50 -16.78 15.74 -28.27
CA SER A 50 -16.33 17.14 -28.44
C SER A 50 -16.24 17.94 -27.13
N ARG A 51 -16.90 17.48 -26.04
CA ARG A 51 -16.85 18.13 -24.72
C ARG A 51 -15.77 17.55 -23.80
N LEU A 52 -15.14 16.43 -24.19
CA LEU A 52 -14.11 15.78 -23.39
C LEU A 52 -12.82 16.59 -23.44
N LYS A 53 -12.23 16.83 -22.29
CA LYS A 53 -10.89 17.41 -22.19
C LYS A 53 -9.85 16.37 -22.55
N LEU A 54 -8.93 16.76 -23.41
CA LEU A 54 -7.83 15.95 -23.89
C LEU A 54 -6.53 16.28 -23.15
N SER A 55 -5.57 15.39 -23.24
CA SER A 55 -4.19 15.64 -22.81
C SER A 55 -3.57 16.80 -23.58
N ALA A 56 -2.48 17.38 -23.06
CA ALA A 56 -1.84 18.56 -23.65
C ALA A 56 -1.37 18.34 -25.11
N ASP A 57 -1.09 17.09 -25.48
CA ASP A 57 -0.73 16.66 -26.83
C ASP A 57 -1.96 16.29 -27.69
N GLY A 58 -3.18 16.37 -27.15
CA GLY A 58 -4.42 16.06 -27.85
C GLY A 58 -4.64 14.57 -28.14
N THR A 59 -3.75 13.67 -27.74
CA THR A 59 -3.76 12.26 -28.12
C THR A 59 -4.59 11.37 -27.21
N LYS A 60 -4.95 11.83 -26.00
CA LYS A 60 -5.64 11.01 -25.01
C LYS A 60 -6.75 11.75 -24.29
N VAL A 61 -7.86 11.08 -24.04
CA VAL A 61 -8.94 11.58 -23.20
C VAL A 61 -8.53 11.52 -21.73
N LEU A 62 -8.76 12.62 -21.01
CA LEU A 62 -8.47 12.69 -19.57
C LEU A 62 -9.59 12.01 -18.77
N TRP A 63 -9.25 11.07 -17.91
CA TRP A 63 -10.16 10.45 -16.95
C TRP A 63 -9.56 10.44 -15.55
N PRO A 64 -10.35 10.80 -14.49
CA PRO A 64 -11.62 11.53 -14.55
C PRO A 64 -11.46 12.91 -15.20
N GLN A 65 -12.55 13.46 -15.74
CA GLN A 65 -12.52 14.77 -16.41
C GLN A 65 -12.21 15.88 -15.39
N PRO A 66 -11.15 16.69 -15.61
CA PRO A 66 -10.83 17.79 -14.72
C PRO A 66 -11.86 18.92 -14.84
N THR A 67 -12.17 19.57 -13.74
CA THR A 67 -13.00 20.80 -13.72
C THR A 67 -12.20 22.01 -14.23
N ASP A 68 -12.86 23.19 -14.39
CA ASP A 68 -12.16 24.42 -14.76
C ASP A 68 -11.55 25.13 -13.54
N SER A 69 -11.77 24.61 -12.35
CA SER A 69 -11.28 25.22 -11.10
C SER A 69 -9.76 25.02 -10.96
N PRO A 70 -9.02 26.07 -10.59
CA PRO A 70 -7.59 25.96 -10.25
C PRO A 70 -7.35 25.12 -8.95
N LEU A 71 -8.40 24.86 -8.18
CA LEU A 71 -8.35 24.03 -6.98
C LEU A 71 -8.36 22.53 -7.30
N ASP A 72 -8.75 22.14 -8.52
CA ASP A 72 -8.71 20.74 -8.94
C ASP A 72 -7.25 20.27 -9.04
N PRO A 73 -6.83 19.23 -8.29
CA PRO A 73 -5.47 18.75 -8.31
C PRO A 73 -4.97 18.30 -9.70
N GLN A 74 -5.89 17.92 -10.60
CA GLN A 74 -5.50 17.57 -11.97
C GLN A 74 -5.02 18.78 -12.78
N ASN A 75 -5.39 19.99 -12.40
CA ASN A 75 -4.95 21.23 -13.07
C ASN A 75 -3.62 21.78 -12.51
N TRP A 76 -3.05 21.17 -11.47
CA TRP A 76 -1.79 21.62 -10.90
C TRP A 76 -0.62 21.43 -11.87
N SER A 77 0.39 22.29 -11.76
CA SER A 77 1.62 22.17 -12.55
C SER A 77 2.35 20.86 -12.29
N SER A 78 3.08 20.36 -13.28
CA SER A 78 3.83 19.11 -13.17
C SER A 78 4.82 19.08 -12.01
N GLY A 79 5.49 20.21 -11.74
CA GLY A 79 6.41 20.34 -10.59
C GLY A 79 5.69 20.24 -9.24
N ARG A 80 4.50 20.88 -9.11
CA ARG A 80 3.68 20.79 -7.89
C ARG A 80 3.19 19.36 -7.64
N LYS A 81 2.71 18.67 -8.69
CA LYS A 81 2.32 17.26 -8.61
C LYS A 81 3.49 16.34 -8.24
N ALA A 82 4.66 16.57 -8.83
CA ALA A 82 5.86 15.79 -8.53
C ALA A 82 6.31 15.97 -7.08
N LEU A 83 6.23 17.19 -6.54
CA LEU A 83 6.52 17.48 -5.13
C LEU A 83 5.56 16.73 -4.20
N GLN A 84 4.25 16.77 -4.47
CA GLN A 84 3.27 16.03 -3.66
C GLN A 84 3.49 14.51 -3.72
N LEU A 85 3.80 13.97 -4.91
CA LEU A 85 4.14 12.56 -5.07
C LEU A 85 5.40 12.18 -4.25
N PHE A 86 6.43 13.02 -4.28
CA PHE A 86 7.64 12.82 -3.51
C PHE A 86 7.36 12.83 -1.99
N ILE A 87 6.58 13.79 -1.51
CA ILE A 87 6.20 13.91 -0.09
C ILE A 87 5.44 12.66 0.37
N ILE A 88 4.41 12.24 -0.38
CA ILE A 88 3.62 11.08 0.03
C ILE A 88 4.42 9.77 -0.06
N THR A 89 5.36 9.67 -1.01
CA THR A 89 6.27 8.53 -1.10
C THR A 89 7.20 8.46 0.11
N LEU A 90 7.83 9.58 0.50
CA LEU A 90 8.65 9.62 1.72
C LEU A 90 7.84 9.29 2.97
N ALA A 91 6.62 9.81 3.08
CA ALA A 91 5.76 9.54 4.22
C ALA A 91 5.34 8.07 4.29
N SER A 92 5.06 7.42 3.15
CA SER A 92 4.63 6.02 3.11
C SER A 92 5.74 5.02 3.45
N ILE A 93 7.01 5.44 3.39
CA ILE A 93 8.14 4.65 3.87
C ILE A 93 8.10 4.49 5.40
N VAL A 94 7.68 5.52 6.16
CA VAL A 94 7.79 5.58 7.62
C VAL A 94 7.26 4.33 8.36
N PRO A 95 6.01 3.86 8.17
CA PRO A 95 5.46 2.81 9.02
C PRO A 95 6.20 1.47 8.92
N ASP A 96 6.52 1.02 7.71
CA ASP A 96 7.23 -0.24 7.52
C ASP A 96 8.73 -0.11 7.82
N PHE A 97 9.32 1.05 7.56
CA PHE A 97 10.69 1.36 7.92
C PHE A 97 10.89 1.32 9.45
N ASP A 98 10.03 1.99 10.18
CA ASP A 98 10.04 1.97 11.63
C ASP A 98 9.74 0.57 12.19
N SER A 99 8.84 -0.18 11.52
CA SER A 99 8.57 -1.57 11.89
C SER A 99 9.81 -2.45 11.70
N GLY A 100 10.53 -2.31 10.60
CA GLY A 100 11.72 -3.09 10.28
C GLY A 100 12.89 -2.91 11.27
N ILE A 101 12.98 -1.78 12.00
CA ILE A 101 13.99 -1.59 13.04
C ILE A 101 13.91 -2.69 14.10
N GLY A 102 12.68 -3.11 14.45
CA GLY A 102 12.44 -4.16 15.44
C GLY A 102 13.11 -5.49 15.09
N ILE A 103 13.20 -5.80 13.79
CA ILE A 103 13.78 -7.06 13.30
C ILE A 103 15.26 -7.14 13.67
N THR A 104 16.03 -6.08 13.48
CA THR A 104 17.48 -6.06 13.80
C THR A 104 17.76 -5.96 15.28
N ALA A 105 16.82 -5.47 16.06
CA ALA A 105 16.99 -5.28 17.51
C ALA A 105 16.53 -6.48 18.36
N ILE A 106 16.05 -7.58 17.75
CA ILE A 106 15.48 -8.73 18.47
C ILE A 106 16.44 -9.29 19.53
N PHE A 107 17.67 -9.58 19.17
CA PHE A 107 18.66 -10.15 20.10
C PHE A 107 19.07 -9.16 21.21
N PRO A 108 19.45 -7.91 20.91
CA PRO A 108 19.78 -6.92 21.94
C PRO A 108 18.62 -6.61 22.89
N LEU A 109 17.37 -6.61 22.39
CA LEU A 109 16.18 -6.41 23.23
C LEU A 109 15.91 -7.61 24.13
N ALA A 110 16.08 -8.83 23.62
CA ALA A 110 15.92 -10.06 24.41
C ALA A 110 16.93 -10.11 25.57
N GLU A 111 18.19 -9.75 25.30
CA GLU A 111 19.22 -9.65 26.32
C GLU A 111 18.91 -8.56 27.37
N GLN A 112 18.59 -7.33 26.92
CA GLN A 112 18.31 -6.21 27.83
C GLN A 112 17.11 -6.45 28.74
N TYR A 113 16.04 -7.06 28.22
CA TYR A 113 14.80 -7.30 28.98
C TYR A 113 14.75 -8.69 29.60
N ASN A 114 15.83 -9.46 29.52
CA ASN A 114 16.00 -10.81 30.09
C ASN A 114 14.80 -11.73 29.69
N THR A 115 14.54 -11.82 28.39
CA THR A 115 13.42 -12.59 27.83
C THR A 115 13.87 -13.32 26.56
N THR A 116 12.98 -14.12 25.97
CA THR A 116 13.26 -14.85 24.73
C THR A 116 13.07 -14.01 23.49
N THR A 117 13.77 -14.36 22.42
CA THR A 117 13.62 -13.72 21.09
C THR A 117 12.18 -13.83 20.57
N ASP A 118 11.47 -14.93 20.84
CA ASP A 118 10.08 -15.13 20.43
C ASP A 118 9.13 -14.12 21.11
N VAL A 119 9.32 -13.86 22.41
CA VAL A 119 8.52 -12.85 23.13
C VAL A 119 8.76 -11.47 22.56
N ILE A 120 10.03 -11.10 22.29
CA ILE A 120 10.35 -9.81 21.66
C ILE A 120 9.72 -9.73 20.27
N ASN A 121 9.90 -10.75 19.44
CA ASN A 121 9.36 -10.77 18.09
C ASN A 121 7.83 -10.61 18.07
N ASN A 122 7.13 -11.35 18.93
CA ASN A 122 5.68 -11.27 19.01
C ASN A 122 5.19 -9.91 19.51
N LEU A 123 5.77 -9.38 20.58
CA LEU A 123 5.32 -8.12 21.18
C LEU A 123 5.69 -6.88 20.37
N THR A 124 6.80 -6.91 19.64
CA THR A 124 7.34 -5.71 19.00
C THR A 124 7.24 -5.69 17.50
N SER A 125 7.25 -6.85 16.83
CA SER A 125 7.12 -6.97 15.39
C SER A 125 5.72 -7.43 15.00
N ASN A 126 5.31 -8.63 15.38
CA ASN A 126 4.06 -9.22 14.92
C ASN A 126 2.82 -8.37 15.30
N TRP A 127 2.71 -7.94 16.56
CA TRP A 127 1.59 -7.08 16.98
C TRP A 127 1.64 -5.69 16.36
N SER A 128 2.82 -5.11 16.17
CA SER A 128 2.95 -3.81 15.50
C SER A 128 2.49 -3.89 14.05
N ILE A 129 2.95 -4.91 13.31
CA ILE A 129 2.54 -5.16 11.93
C ILE A 129 1.02 -5.41 11.84
N PHE A 130 0.47 -6.24 12.72
CA PHE A 130 -0.98 -6.49 12.78
C PHE A 130 -1.80 -5.20 12.94
N LEU A 131 -1.35 -4.30 13.79
CA LEU A 131 -2.02 -3.02 14.03
C LEU A 131 -1.86 -2.02 12.88
N ILE A 132 -0.81 -2.08 12.08
CA ILE A 132 -0.67 -1.32 10.83
C ILE A 132 -1.87 -1.62 9.91
N GLY A 133 -2.24 -2.88 9.75
CA GLY A 133 -3.38 -3.26 8.90
C GLY A 133 -4.72 -2.69 9.40
N TRP A 134 -5.01 -2.84 10.68
CA TRP A 134 -6.25 -2.31 11.29
C TRP A 134 -6.29 -0.79 11.30
N GLY A 135 -5.14 -0.14 11.54
CA GLY A 135 -5.00 1.31 11.46
C GLY A 135 -5.45 1.86 10.10
N GLY A 136 -5.16 1.14 9.02
CA GLY A 136 -5.58 1.52 7.67
C GLY A 136 -7.09 1.68 7.51
N ILE A 137 -7.88 0.74 8.04
CA ILE A 137 -9.36 0.83 7.99
C ILE A 137 -9.85 2.05 8.78
N PHE A 138 -9.29 2.28 9.96
CA PHE A 138 -9.65 3.45 10.78
C PHE A 138 -9.31 4.76 10.08
N VAL A 139 -8.15 4.83 9.46
CA VAL A 139 -7.67 6.00 8.71
C VAL A 139 -8.59 6.34 7.52
N VAL A 140 -9.05 5.35 6.75
CA VAL A 140 -9.98 5.59 5.63
C VAL A 140 -11.24 6.29 6.08
N ILE A 141 -11.83 5.86 7.20
CA ILE A 141 -13.04 6.46 7.76
C ILE A 141 -12.79 7.94 8.08
N LEU A 142 -11.65 8.26 8.70
CA LEU A 142 -11.28 9.62 9.04
C LEU A 142 -10.99 10.49 7.80
N ILE A 143 -10.28 9.95 6.80
CA ILE A 143 -9.97 10.65 5.55
C ILE A 143 -11.26 11.08 4.84
N ARG A 144 -12.24 10.19 4.73
CA ARG A 144 -13.53 10.51 4.09
C ARG A 144 -14.27 11.65 4.78
N ARG A 145 -14.06 11.80 6.09
CA ARG A 145 -14.76 12.83 6.89
C ARG A 145 -14.00 14.13 6.96
N TYR A 146 -12.70 14.08 7.21
CA TYR A 146 -11.90 15.27 7.55
C TYR A 146 -10.96 15.74 6.43
N GLY A 147 -10.74 14.94 5.41
CA GLY A 147 -9.78 15.22 4.35
C GLY A 147 -8.48 14.44 4.52
N ARG A 148 -7.59 14.60 3.56
CA ARG A 148 -6.37 13.78 3.47
C ARG A 148 -5.21 14.39 4.21
N LEU A 149 -4.97 15.69 4.02
CA LEU A 149 -3.83 16.39 4.61
C LEU A 149 -3.85 16.39 6.15
N PRO A 150 -4.97 16.73 6.83
CA PRO A 150 -4.96 16.75 8.30
C PRO A 150 -4.74 15.37 8.90
N ILE A 151 -5.34 14.33 8.30
CA ILE A 151 -5.16 12.95 8.80
C ILE A 151 -3.73 12.47 8.55
N LEU A 152 -3.16 12.78 7.38
CA LEU A 152 -1.76 12.49 7.08
C LEU A 152 -0.82 13.17 8.08
N PHE A 153 -1.00 14.46 8.33
CA PHE A 153 -0.14 15.22 9.22
C PHE A 153 -0.20 14.72 10.66
N TRP A 154 -1.40 14.62 11.24
CA TRP A 154 -1.54 14.20 12.65
C TRP A 154 -1.14 12.75 12.87
N SER A 155 -1.39 11.85 11.91
CA SER A 155 -0.92 10.47 12.01
C SER A 155 0.61 10.40 12.06
N GLN A 156 1.30 11.18 11.24
CA GLN A 156 2.76 11.21 11.23
C GLN A 156 3.33 11.83 12.50
N VAL A 157 2.74 12.91 13.01
CA VAL A 157 3.14 13.53 14.30
C VAL A 157 2.97 12.53 15.44
N LEU A 158 1.83 11.87 15.54
CA LEU A 158 1.56 10.88 16.59
C LEU A 158 2.49 9.66 16.47
N SER A 159 2.72 9.16 15.25
CA SER A 159 3.64 8.05 15.01
C SER A 159 5.06 8.40 15.46
N MET A 160 5.55 9.58 15.08
CA MET A 160 6.85 10.10 15.54
C MET A 160 6.94 10.17 17.07
N MET A 161 5.89 10.68 17.74
CA MET A 161 5.87 10.79 19.21
C MET A 161 5.87 9.41 19.89
N PHE A 162 5.10 8.44 19.37
CA PHE A 162 5.13 7.08 19.89
C PHE A 162 6.46 6.39 19.62
N MET A 163 7.09 6.66 18.48
CA MET A 163 8.42 6.15 18.16
C MET A 163 9.50 6.71 19.09
N LEU A 164 9.42 8.01 19.42
CA LEU A 164 10.23 8.62 20.46
C LEU A 164 9.99 7.96 21.82
N GLY A 165 8.73 7.70 22.18
CA GLY A 165 8.37 6.97 23.39
C GLY A 165 8.95 5.56 23.42
N ALA A 166 8.99 4.84 22.31
CA ALA A 166 9.64 3.54 22.20
C ALA A 166 11.16 3.64 22.39
N THR A 167 11.79 4.67 21.80
CA THR A 167 13.25 4.92 21.97
C THR A 167 13.63 5.12 23.43
N LEU A 168 12.80 5.81 24.20
CA LEU A 168 13.03 6.17 25.60
C LEU A 168 12.41 5.17 26.60
N ALA A 169 11.80 4.09 26.12
CA ALA A 169 11.03 3.16 26.96
C ALA A 169 11.89 2.53 28.09
N PRO A 170 11.41 2.59 29.34
CA PRO A 170 12.14 2.04 30.48
C PRO A 170 11.97 0.52 30.61
N ASN A 171 10.88 -0.04 30.09
CA ASN A 171 10.53 -1.45 30.21
C ASN A 171 9.88 -2.00 28.94
N LEU A 172 9.85 -3.32 28.80
CA LEU A 172 9.32 -4.01 27.62
C LEU A 172 7.84 -3.70 27.37
N LYS A 173 7.01 -3.58 28.39
CA LYS A 173 5.57 -3.30 28.25
C LYS A 173 5.34 -1.93 27.61
N THR A 174 6.03 -0.90 28.12
CA THR A 174 5.97 0.46 27.53
C THR A 174 6.50 0.46 26.11
N PHE A 175 7.63 -0.22 25.85
CA PHE A 175 8.21 -0.34 24.54
C PHE A 175 7.22 -0.96 23.54
N ALA A 176 6.65 -2.11 23.87
CA ALA A 176 5.68 -2.81 23.03
C ALA A 176 4.41 -1.96 22.79
N ALA A 177 3.88 -1.31 23.83
CA ALA A 177 2.71 -0.42 23.69
C ALA A 177 3.00 0.76 22.73
N MET A 178 4.15 1.43 22.89
CA MET A 178 4.53 2.55 22.01
C MET A 178 4.72 2.08 20.56
N ARG A 179 5.33 0.92 20.33
CA ARG A 179 5.50 0.31 19.02
C ARG A 179 4.14 0.00 18.35
N CYS A 180 3.23 -0.61 19.09
CA CYS A 180 1.88 -0.91 18.63
C CYS A 180 1.10 0.34 18.26
N LEU A 181 1.15 1.39 19.08
CA LEU A 181 0.49 2.66 18.81
C LEU A 181 1.12 3.38 17.61
N ALA A 182 2.46 3.37 17.49
CA ALA A 182 3.14 3.94 16.32
C ALA A 182 2.70 3.25 15.03
N GLY A 183 2.61 1.92 15.00
CA GLY A 183 2.13 1.15 13.86
C GLY A 183 0.67 1.48 13.51
N PHE A 184 -0.21 1.49 14.51
CA PHE A 184 -1.64 1.76 14.30
C PHE A 184 -1.91 3.14 13.68
N VAL A 185 -1.29 4.20 14.22
CA VAL A 185 -1.51 5.55 13.71
C VAL A 185 -0.66 5.86 12.48
N GLY A 186 0.53 5.29 12.36
CA GLY A 186 1.51 5.61 11.32
C GLY A 186 1.13 5.15 9.91
N THR A 187 0.16 4.26 9.75
CA THR A 187 -0.23 3.66 8.46
C THR A 187 -0.89 4.64 7.47
N ALA A 188 -1.31 5.83 7.91
CA ALA A 188 -2.07 6.77 7.08
C ALA A 188 -1.45 7.11 5.72
N PRO A 189 -0.13 7.32 5.56
CA PRO A 189 0.45 7.61 4.25
C PRO A 189 0.29 6.49 3.23
N GLN A 190 0.33 5.23 3.67
CA GLN A 190 0.13 4.06 2.80
C GLN A 190 -1.30 3.98 2.25
N ILE A 191 -2.26 4.52 2.99
CA ILE A 191 -3.65 4.62 2.55
C ILE A 191 -3.87 5.87 1.71
N THR A 192 -3.36 7.01 2.19
CA THR A 192 -3.56 8.31 1.54
C THR A 192 -2.87 8.38 0.18
N GLY A 193 -1.76 7.66 -0.01
CA GLY A 193 -0.97 7.72 -1.24
C GLY A 193 -1.73 7.31 -2.48
N LEU A 194 -2.55 6.26 -2.41
CA LEU A 194 -3.40 5.86 -3.52
C LEU A 194 -4.40 6.97 -3.91
N TYR A 195 -5.05 7.59 -2.92
CA TYR A 195 -5.90 8.75 -3.16
C TYR A 195 -5.16 9.93 -3.80
N VAL A 196 -4.01 10.32 -3.24
CA VAL A 196 -3.23 11.45 -3.71
C VAL A 196 -2.81 11.28 -5.16
N VAL A 197 -2.35 10.09 -5.54
CA VAL A 197 -1.96 9.82 -6.93
C VAL A 197 -3.16 9.84 -7.86
N THR A 198 -4.27 9.19 -7.51
CA THR A 198 -5.46 9.12 -8.36
C THR A 198 -6.19 10.46 -8.51
N ASP A 199 -6.06 11.36 -7.53
CA ASP A 199 -6.63 12.71 -7.63
C ASP A 199 -5.84 13.64 -8.55
N MET A 200 -4.49 13.53 -8.51
CA MET A 200 -3.61 14.44 -9.22
C MET A 200 -3.36 14.04 -10.68
N TYR A 201 -3.38 12.73 -10.95
CA TYR A 201 -2.97 12.22 -12.26
C TYR A 201 -4.15 11.58 -13.02
N PRO A 202 -4.28 11.86 -14.33
CA PRO A 202 -5.26 11.18 -15.16
C PRO A 202 -4.90 9.71 -15.32
N PHE A 203 -5.91 8.88 -15.62
CA PHE A 203 -5.84 7.41 -15.65
C PHE A 203 -4.62 6.86 -16.40
N HIS A 204 -4.30 7.42 -17.59
CA HIS A 204 -3.19 6.95 -18.40
C HIS A 204 -1.79 7.16 -17.76
N LEU A 205 -1.66 8.06 -16.78
CA LEU A 205 -0.43 8.32 -16.04
C LEU A 205 -0.44 7.67 -14.64
N GLN A 206 -1.60 7.27 -14.13
CA GLN A 206 -1.74 6.76 -12.75
C GLN A 206 -0.85 5.56 -12.49
N ALA A 207 -0.80 4.58 -13.40
CA ALA A 207 0.00 3.37 -13.23
C ALA A 207 1.48 3.69 -12.98
N GLN A 208 2.07 4.56 -13.80
CA GLN A 208 3.48 4.97 -13.63
C GLN A 208 3.72 5.67 -12.28
N LYS A 209 2.80 6.54 -11.86
CA LYS A 209 2.94 7.31 -10.63
C LYS A 209 2.65 6.47 -9.39
N LEU A 210 1.71 5.54 -9.48
CA LEU A 210 1.47 4.53 -8.45
C LEU A 210 2.69 3.65 -8.22
N ASN A 211 3.38 3.24 -9.29
CA ASN A 211 4.59 2.44 -9.16
C ASN A 211 5.70 3.16 -8.39
N ILE A 212 5.87 4.47 -8.58
CA ILE A 212 6.86 5.27 -7.83
C ILE A 212 6.51 5.28 -6.34
N TRP A 213 5.26 5.53 -6.00
CA TRP A 213 4.80 5.52 -4.61
C TRP A 213 4.88 4.12 -3.98
N THR A 214 4.43 3.10 -4.70
CA THR A 214 4.44 1.69 -4.25
C THR A 214 5.87 1.20 -4.00
N LEU A 215 6.82 1.52 -4.90
CA LEU A 215 8.23 1.18 -4.73
C LEU A 215 8.78 1.71 -3.42
N GLY A 216 8.42 2.95 -3.06
CA GLY A 216 8.87 3.58 -1.81
C GLY A 216 8.49 2.74 -0.58
N TYR A 217 7.23 2.40 -0.42
CA TYR A 217 6.80 1.67 0.79
C TYR A 217 7.16 0.17 0.75
N ILE A 218 7.25 -0.46 -0.43
CA ILE A 218 7.60 -1.88 -0.55
C ILE A 218 9.08 -2.14 -0.21
N VAL A 219 9.98 -1.20 -0.58
CA VAL A 219 11.42 -1.32 -0.23
C VAL A 219 11.66 -1.12 1.27
N SER A 220 10.81 -0.34 1.93
CA SER A 220 11.04 0.14 3.30
C SER A 220 11.24 -0.95 4.37
N PRO A 221 10.48 -2.08 4.41
CA PRO A 221 10.66 -3.11 5.43
C PRO A 221 11.98 -3.90 5.28
N PHE A 222 12.62 -3.83 4.11
CA PHE A 222 13.92 -4.47 3.84
C PHE A 222 15.08 -3.49 4.01
N LEU A 223 14.86 -2.23 3.59
CA LEU A 223 15.86 -1.17 3.73
C LEU A 223 16.18 -0.88 5.20
N SER A 224 15.17 -0.94 6.05
CA SER A 224 15.32 -0.71 7.49
C SER A 224 16.26 -1.72 8.15
N PRO A 225 16.03 -3.04 8.11
CA PRO A 225 16.97 -3.99 8.70
C PRO A 225 18.35 -3.99 8.03
N PHE A 226 18.43 -3.68 6.73
CA PHE A 226 19.71 -3.50 6.06
C PHE A 226 20.53 -2.36 6.67
N LEU A 227 19.97 -1.15 6.78
CA LEU A 227 20.68 0.02 7.31
C LEU A 227 20.88 -0.06 8.83
N PHE A 228 19.84 -0.36 9.58
CA PHE A 228 19.91 -0.37 11.04
C PHE A 228 20.59 -1.61 11.62
N GLY A 229 20.68 -2.69 10.85
CA GLY A 229 21.49 -3.84 11.25
C GLY A 229 22.96 -3.48 11.47
N PHE A 230 23.55 -2.69 10.56
CA PHE A 230 24.91 -2.17 10.72
C PHE A 230 25.04 -1.17 11.87
N LEU A 231 24.00 -0.36 12.11
CA LEU A 231 23.98 0.58 13.21
C LEU A 231 23.90 -0.14 14.57
N VAL A 232 23.00 -1.10 14.72
CA VAL A 232 22.81 -1.90 15.93
C VAL A 232 24.06 -2.75 16.25
N ALA A 233 24.76 -3.23 15.21
CA ALA A 233 26.01 -3.98 15.39
C ALA A 233 27.16 -3.15 15.99
N ARG A 234 27.09 -1.82 15.93
CA ARG A 234 28.14 -0.90 16.43
C ARG A 234 27.72 -0.05 17.62
N THR A 235 26.41 0.06 17.82
CA THR A 235 25.84 0.94 18.83
C THR A 235 24.69 0.24 19.57
N THR A 236 24.02 0.95 20.48
CA THR A 236 22.82 0.42 21.14
C THR A 236 21.62 0.45 20.20
N TRP A 237 20.68 -0.48 20.35
CA TRP A 237 19.43 -0.52 19.60
C TRP A 237 18.63 0.79 19.69
N ARG A 238 18.79 1.56 20.79
CA ARG A 238 18.13 2.86 20.98
C ARG A 238 18.49 3.88 19.90
N TRP A 239 19.72 3.84 19.39
CA TRP A 239 20.14 4.72 18.29
C TRP A 239 19.43 4.38 16.98
N ALA A 240 19.10 3.12 16.72
CA ALA A 240 18.33 2.75 15.55
C ALA A 240 16.92 3.34 15.61
N TYR A 241 16.23 3.21 16.75
CA TYR A 241 14.92 3.83 16.96
C TYR A 241 14.97 5.36 16.99
N GLY A 242 16.04 5.93 17.56
CA GLY A 242 16.30 7.37 17.53
C GLY A 242 16.45 7.91 16.10
N ALA A 243 17.19 7.21 15.23
CA ALA A 243 17.35 7.58 13.83
C ALA A 243 16.01 7.45 13.07
N GLY A 244 15.19 6.42 13.33
CA GLY A 244 13.83 6.31 12.81
C GLY A 244 12.95 7.49 13.25
N THR A 245 13.03 7.89 14.52
CA THR A 245 12.33 9.07 15.03
C THR A 245 12.77 10.36 14.33
N ILE A 246 14.07 10.55 14.08
CA ILE A 246 14.59 11.72 13.35
C ILE A 246 14.06 11.72 11.90
N TYR A 247 14.09 10.58 11.22
CA TYR A 247 13.52 10.44 9.88
C TYR A 247 12.03 10.83 9.86
N SER A 248 11.24 10.29 10.77
CA SER A 248 9.82 10.63 10.93
C SER A 248 9.62 12.13 11.20
N GLY A 249 10.49 12.76 12.00
CA GLY A 249 10.50 14.20 12.26
C GLY A 249 10.77 15.04 11.01
N VAL A 250 11.74 14.64 10.20
CA VAL A 250 12.02 15.27 8.91
C VAL A 250 10.82 15.17 7.97
N VAL A 251 10.19 13.99 7.88
CA VAL A 251 8.98 13.80 7.07
C VAL A 251 7.83 14.69 7.58
N CYS A 252 7.61 14.75 8.90
CA CYS A 252 6.61 15.67 9.49
C CYS A 252 6.86 17.12 9.11
N LEU A 253 8.11 17.57 9.15
CA LEU A 253 8.50 18.92 8.76
C LEU A 253 8.23 19.19 7.27
N ILE A 254 8.55 18.25 6.41
CA ILE A 254 8.29 18.35 4.96
C ILE A 254 6.77 18.43 4.70
N ILE A 255 5.97 17.60 5.36
CA ILE A 255 4.50 17.65 5.26
C ILE A 255 3.98 19.00 5.74
N LEU A 256 4.44 19.49 6.89
CA LEU A 256 4.06 20.79 7.45
C LEU A 256 4.33 21.93 6.47
N LEU A 257 5.48 21.92 5.80
CA LEU A 257 5.92 23.02 4.95
C LEU A 257 5.36 22.96 3.53
N PHE A 258 5.20 21.76 2.95
CA PHE A 258 4.98 21.62 1.50
C PHE A 258 3.77 20.78 1.09
N ALA A 259 3.21 19.91 1.99
CA ALA A 259 2.08 19.09 1.59
C ALA A 259 0.81 19.92 1.43
N GLU A 260 -0.02 19.55 0.47
CA GLU A 260 -1.26 20.23 0.15
C GLU A 260 -2.46 19.26 0.16
N GLU A 261 -3.68 19.79 0.39
CA GLU A 261 -4.89 18.99 0.37
C GLU A 261 -5.26 18.62 -1.07
N THR A 262 -5.40 17.34 -1.35
CA THR A 262 -5.76 16.80 -2.67
C THR A 262 -7.22 16.39 -2.75
N MET A 263 -7.95 16.39 -1.63
CA MET A 263 -9.35 16.00 -1.63
C MET A 263 -10.21 17.02 -2.35
N TYR A 264 -10.65 16.65 -3.54
CA TYR A 264 -11.51 17.46 -4.39
C TYR A 264 -12.65 16.60 -4.93
N ASP A 265 -13.88 16.93 -4.56
CA ASP A 265 -15.06 16.18 -4.98
C ASP A 265 -15.69 16.82 -6.23
N ARG A 266 -15.45 16.18 -7.38
CA ARG A 266 -15.98 16.61 -8.68
C ARG A 266 -17.49 16.36 -8.85
N SER A 267 -18.09 15.58 -7.95
CA SER A 267 -19.54 15.25 -8.00
C SER A 267 -20.43 16.35 -7.41
N LEU A 268 -19.88 17.23 -6.60
CA LEU A 268 -20.63 18.31 -5.95
C LEU A 268 -20.88 19.47 -6.92
N LYS A 269 -22.14 19.84 -7.11
CA LYS A 269 -22.56 21.00 -7.90
C LYS A 269 -23.54 21.85 -7.08
N PRO A 270 -23.21 23.12 -6.74
CA PRO A 270 -21.93 23.79 -6.92
C PRO A 270 -20.83 23.21 -6.00
N ILE A 271 -19.58 23.30 -6.47
CA ILE A 271 -18.43 22.90 -5.67
C ILE A 271 -18.27 23.90 -4.53
N PRO A 272 -18.24 23.46 -3.27
CA PRO A 272 -18.12 24.39 -2.14
C PRO A 272 -16.76 25.07 -2.16
N GLU A 273 -16.76 26.38 -2.07
CA GLU A 273 -15.52 27.15 -1.93
C GLU A 273 -14.86 26.89 -0.58
N PRO A 274 -13.51 26.89 -0.53
CA PRO A 274 -12.80 26.77 0.74
C PRO A 274 -13.19 27.93 1.67
N PRO A 275 -13.42 27.66 2.96
CA PRO A 275 -13.92 28.67 3.91
C PRO A 275 -12.91 29.80 4.19
N THR A 276 -11.66 29.64 3.80
CA THR A 276 -10.57 30.60 3.97
C THR A 276 -9.56 30.48 2.84
N THR A 277 -8.68 31.47 2.65
CA THR A 277 -7.67 31.51 1.59
C THR A 277 -6.27 31.75 2.14
N GLY A 278 -5.25 31.49 1.33
CA GLY A 278 -3.86 31.78 1.66
C GLY A 278 -3.31 30.98 2.84
N LEU A 279 -2.47 31.61 3.65
CA LEU A 279 -1.78 30.98 4.78
C LEU A 279 -2.76 30.49 5.86
N ARG A 280 -3.85 31.22 6.06
CA ARG A 280 -4.91 30.83 6.99
C ARG A 280 -5.58 29.51 6.56
N TYR A 281 -5.90 29.37 5.30
CA TYR A 281 -6.43 28.10 4.74
C TYR A 281 -5.49 26.95 5.00
N ARG A 282 -4.19 27.14 4.77
CA ARG A 282 -3.18 26.10 5.01
C ARG A 282 -3.15 25.66 6.46
N VAL A 283 -3.07 26.62 7.41
CA VAL A 283 -3.03 26.32 8.84
C VAL A 283 -4.33 25.65 9.30
N GLU A 284 -5.50 26.17 8.91
CA GLU A 284 -6.78 25.57 9.26
C GLU A 284 -6.94 24.17 8.66
N THR A 285 -6.38 23.90 7.48
CA THR A 285 -6.42 22.57 6.84
C THR A 285 -5.51 21.59 7.56
N LEU A 286 -4.28 21.99 7.89
CA LEU A 286 -3.35 21.14 8.67
C LEU A 286 -3.92 20.80 10.05
N LEU A 287 -4.55 21.77 10.73
CA LEU A 287 -5.20 21.53 12.02
C LEU A 287 -6.50 20.70 11.92
N GLY A 288 -7.03 20.49 10.70
CA GLY A 288 -8.29 19.79 10.47
C GLY A 288 -9.54 20.66 10.60
N VAL A 289 -9.41 21.96 10.89
CA VAL A 289 -10.54 22.92 11.03
C VAL A 289 -11.31 23.05 9.71
N THR A 290 -10.61 23.14 8.58
CA THR A 290 -11.23 23.13 7.23
C THR A 290 -12.02 21.85 7.03
N GLY A 291 -11.47 20.70 7.41
CA GLY A 291 -12.15 19.40 7.34
C GLY A 291 -13.44 19.38 8.14
N LEU A 292 -13.46 19.93 9.35
CA LEU A 292 -14.66 20.06 10.18
C LEU A 292 -15.71 20.98 9.55
N LYS A 293 -15.30 22.15 9.04
CA LYS A 293 -16.18 23.10 8.35
C LYS A 293 -16.80 22.50 7.08
N MET A 294 -16.04 21.69 6.34
CA MET A 294 -16.46 21.04 5.10
C MET A 294 -17.20 19.70 5.34
N ALA A 295 -17.23 19.20 6.57
CA ALA A 295 -17.81 17.92 6.91
C ALA A 295 -19.30 17.78 6.57
N LYS A 296 -20.03 18.90 6.47
CA LYS A 296 -21.44 18.94 6.07
C LYS A 296 -21.67 18.55 4.59
N TYR A 297 -20.67 18.71 3.75
CA TYR A 297 -20.70 18.37 2.32
C TYR A 297 -20.12 16.98 2.04
N ARG A 298 -19.58 16.30 3.05
CA ARG A 298 -18.91 15.00 2.95
C ARG A 298 -19.79 13.88 3.47
N ASP A 299 -19.33 12.65 3.31
CA ASP A 299 -20.03 11.46 3.79
C ASP A 299 -20.40 11.55 5.27
N SER A 300 -21.62 11.11 5.62
CA SER A 300 -22.01 10.94 7.02
C SER A 300 -21.16 9.86 7.69
N TRP A 301 -21.06 9.90 9.02
CA TRP A 301 -20.35 8.85 9.79
C TRP A 301 -20.84 7.43 9.43
N TYR A 302 -22.14 7.25 9.29
CA TYR A 302 -22.70 5.96 8.91
C TYR A 302 -22.20 5.49 7.54
N ARG A 303 -22.17 6.37 6.54
CA ARG A 303 -21.65 6.05 5.20
C ARG A 303 -20.15 5.81 5.23
N ALA A 304 -19.39 6.65 5.93
CA ALA A 304 -17.93 6.52 6.05
C ALA A 304 -17.53 5.19 6.70
N ILE A 305 -18.25 4.76 7.74
CA ILE A 305 -17.99 3.49 8.43
C ILE A 305 -18.49 2.30 7.59
N SER A 306 -19.66 2.38 6.97
CA SER A 306 -20.26 1.26 6.25
C SER A 306 -19.59 1.00 4.89
N SER A 307 -19.01 2.01 4.26
CA SER A 307 -18.40 1.91 2.92
C SER A 307 -17.33 0.83 2.82
N PRO A 308 -16.31 0.78 3.69
CA PRO A 308 -15.31 -0.28 3.65
C PRO A 308 -15.94 -1.68 3.73
N PHE A 309 -16.86 -1.88 4.67
CA PHE A 309 -17.46 -3.20 4.88
C PHE A 309 -18.38 -3.64 3.72
N ARG A 310 -18.95 -2.72 2.94
CA ARG A 310 -19.76 -3.07 1.77
C ARG A 310 -18.89 -3.55 0.60
N ILE A 311 -17.70 -2.99 0.43
CA ILE A 311 -16.86 -3.30 -0.73
C ILE A 311 -16.10 -4.60 -0.54
N VAL A 312 -15.67 -4.93 0.70
CA VAL A 312 -14.86 -6.13 0.97
C VAL A 312 -15.57 -7.42 0.62
N TRP A 313 -16.91 -7.45 0.71
CA TRP A 313 -17.71 -8.63 0.39
C TRP A 313 -17.91 -8.87 -1.11
N ARG A 314 -17.41 -7.99 -1.97
CA ARG A 314 -17.42 -8.29 -3.42
C ARG A 314 -16.45 -9.44 -3.71
N PRO A 315 -16.94 -10.54 -4.35
CA PRO A 315 -16.14 -11.75 -4.53
C PRO A 315 -14.82 -11.52 -5.25
N GLN A 316 -14.79 -10.57 -6.19
CA GLN A 316 -13.60 -10.17 -6.92
C GLN A 316 -12.52 -9.58 -6.00
N LEU A 317 -12.93 -8.62 -5.16
CA LEU A 317 -12.01 -7.97 -4.24
C LEU A 317 -11.56 -8.97 -3.16
N LEU A 318 -12.48 -9.70 -2.57
CA LEU A 318 -12.15 -10.67 -1.52
C LEU A 318 -11.19 -11.76 -2.03
N GLY A 319 -11.47 -12.34 -3.20
CA GLY A 319 -10.63 -13.38 -3.77
C GLY A 319 -9.20 -12.91 -4.03
N ILE A 320 -9.05 -11.75 -4.69
CA ILE A 320 -7.73 -11.22 -5.02
C ILE A 320 -6.97 -10.75 -3.77
N LEU A 321 -7.67 -10.23 -2.75
CA LEU A 321 -7.07 -9.86 -1.47
C LEU A 321 -6.56 -11.06 -0.68
N VAL A 322 -7.30 -12.18 -0.70
CA VAL A 322 -6.85 -13.43 -0.04
C VAL A 322 -5.60 -13.97 -0.75
N PHE A 323 -5.59 -14.00 -2.07
CA PHE A 323 -4.44 -14.45 -2.86
C PHE A 323 -3.20 -13.58 -2.58
N GLU A 324 -3.33 -12.26 -2.71
CA GLU A 324 -2.23 -11.31 -2.44
C GLU A 324 -1.80 -11.35 -0.98
N GLY A 325 -2.77 -11.39 -0.06
CA GLY A 325 -2.50 -11.42 1.37
C GLY A 325 -1.67 -12.63 1.78
N MET A 326 -1.93 -13.81 1.20
CA MET A 326 -1.12 -15.00 1.49
C MET A 326 0.26 -14.92 0.85
N MET A 327 0.35 -14.51 -0.42
CA MET A 327 1.63 -14.41 -1.12
C MET A 327 2.57 -13.40 -0.46
N PHE A 328 2.08 -12.19 -0.21
CA PHE A 328 2.87 -11.15 0.45
C PHE A 328 3.09 -11.44 1.93
N GLY A 329 2.07 -11.96 2.61
CA GLY A 329 2.11 -12.25 4.03
C GLY A 329 3.14 -13.31 4.40
N PHE A 330 3.27 -14.37 3.61
CA PHE A 330 4.34 -15.36 3.80
C PHE A 330 5.72 -14.74 3.57
N GLY A 331 5.86 -13.79 2.63
CA GLY A 331 7.09 -13.00 2.46
C GLY A 331 7.42 -12.15 3.70
N ILE A 332 6.42 -11.49 4.30
CA ILE A 332 6.62 -10.80 5.60
C ILE A 332 7.06 -11.81 6.67
N GLY A 333 6.44 -13.00 6.70
CA GLY A 333 6.82 -14.08 7.59
C GLY A 333 8.32 -14.39 7.51
N ILE A 334 8.82 -14.64 6.31
CA ILE A 334 10.23 -14.88 6.03
C ILE A 334 11.09 -13.67 6.41
N ASN A 335 10.68 -12.45 6.07
CA ASN A 335 11.42 -11.24 6.43
C ASN A 335 11.66 -11.13 7.94
N VAL A 336 10.64 -11.45 8.75
CA VAL A 336 10.72 -11.39 10.21
C VAL A 336 11.49 -12.57 10.80
N THR A 337 11.33 -13.79 10.25
CA THR A 337 11.90 -15.01 10.81
C THR A 337 13.34 -15.28 10.36
N ASN A 338 13.78 -14.71 9.23
CA ASN A 338 15.14 -14.86 8.71
C ASN A 338 16.21 -14.49 9.75
N VAL A 339 16.01 -13.43 10.54
CA VAL A 339 16.96 -13.03 11.58
C VAL A 339 17.19 -14.15 12.58
N VAL A 340 16.14 -14.85 12.95
CA VAL A 340 16.23 -15.96 13.92
C VAL A 340 16.93 -17.18 13.29
N PHE A 341 16.57 -17.57 12.05
CA PHE A 341 17.24 -18.66 11.35
C PHE A 341 18.72 -18.39 11.09
N LEU A 342 19.08 -17.17 10.74
CA LEU A 342 20.46 -16.79 10.46
C LEU A 342 21.29 -16.63 11.72
N GLY A 343 20.74 -16.04 12.78
CA GLY A 343 21.47 -15.67 14.00
C GLY A 343 21.58 -16.79 15.04
N THR A 344 20.65 -17.76 15.03
CA THR A 344 20.71 -18.90 15.96
C THR A 344 21.92 -19.79 15.62
N PRO A 345 22.70 -20.26 16.63
CA PRO A 345 23.82 -21.16 16.42
C PRO A 345 23.41 -22.52 15.83
N PRO A 346 24.32 -23.19 15.09
CA PRO A 346 24.11 -24.58 14.67
C PRO A 346 23.80 -25.51 15.87
N PRO A 347 22.98 -26.57 15.74
CA PRO A 347 22.49 -27.11 14.46
C PRO A 347 21.19 -26.47 13.95
N PHE A 348 20.57 -25.54 14.68
CA PHE A 348 19.27 -24.98 14.32
C PHE A 348 19.34 -23.77 13.36
N GLY A 349 20.44 -23.05 13.33
CA GLY A 349 20.65 -21.90 12.46
C GLY A 349 22.08 -21.83 11.93
N PHE A 350 22.42 -20.69 11.33
CA PHE A 350 23.72 -20.48 10.67
C PHE A 350 24.75 -19.80 11.56
N GLY A 351 24.36 -19.24 12.71
CA GLY A 351 25.26 -18.54 13.64
C GLY A 351 25.86 -17.26 13.06
N PHE A 352 25.15 -16.55 12.18
CA PHE A 352 25.65 -15.32 11.59
C PHE A 352 25.79 -14.21 12.63
N SER A 353 26.85 -13.42 12.49
CA SER A 353 26.98 -12.17 13.25
C SER A 353 25.94 -11.15 12.80
N GLN A 354 25.68 -10.14 13.65
CA GLN A 354 24.76 -9.03 13.33
C GLN A 354 25.11 -8.33 12.01
N PHE A 355 26.39 -8.21 11.68
CA PHE A 355 26.84 -7.68 10.38
C PHE A 355 26.46 -8.58 9.21
N GLY A 356 26.62 -9.89 9.36
CA GLY A 356 26.24 -10.86 8.34
C GLY A 356 24.73 -10.84 8.06
N ILE A 357 23.94 -10.78 9.11
CA ILE A 357 22.48 -10.64 9.01
C ILE A 357 22.11 -9.34 8.30
N ALA A 358 22.69 -8.21 8.70
CA ALA A 358 22.44 -6.91 8.05
C ALA A 358 22.77 -6.95 6.55
N GLY A 359 23.92 -7.51 6.19
CA GLY A 359 24.32 -7.67 4.78
C GLY A 359 23.35 -8.52 3.97
N PHE A 360 22.80 -9.58 4.56
CA PHE A 360 21.83 -10.46 3.91
C PHE A 360 20.54 -9.73 3.54
N TYR A 361 20.09 -8.76 4.33
CA TYR A 361 18.94 -7.89 4.02
C TYR A 361 19.19 -6.93 2.84
N GLY A 362 20.40 -6.83 2.31
CA GLY A 362 20.66 -6.18 1.02
C GLY A 362 20.05 -6.93 -0.17
N THR A 363 19.82 -8.24 -0.05
CA THR A 363 19.28 -9.07 -1.13
C THR A 363 17.93 -8.58 -1.65
N PRO A 364 16.86 -8.43 -0.84
CA PRO A 364 15.59 -7.94 -1.32
C PRO A 364 15.63 -6.47 -1.78
N VAL A 365 16.50 -5.64 -1.19
CA VAL A 365 16.68 -4.25 -1.66
C VAL A 365 17.16 -4.23 -3.10
N VAL A 366 18.17 -5.05 -3.44
CA VAL A 366 18.68 -5.19 -4.82
C VAL A 366 17.60 -5.78 -5.72
N ALA A 367 16.89 -6.82 -5.27
CA ALA A 367 15.84 -7.48 -6.03
C ALA A 367 14.73 -6.51 -6.47
N VAL A 368 14.28 -5.64 -5.58
CA VAL A 368 13.24 -4.64 -5.86
C VAL A 368 13.71 -3.57 -6.86
N LEU A 369 14.99 -3.19 -6.83
CA LEU A 369 15.53 -2.15 -7.72
C LEU A 369 15.76 -2.61 -9.16
N ILE A 370 15.86 -3.91 -9.43
CA ILE A 370 16.13 -4.46 -10.77
C ILE A 370 14.91 -4.43 -11.70
N PHE A 371 13.68 -4.38 -11.17
CA PHE A 371 12.47 -4.44 -11.97
C PHE A 371 11.81 -3.06 -12.16
N PRO A 372 12.06 -2.38 -13.31
CA PRO A 372 11.33 -1.16 -13.66
C PRO A 372 9.92 -1.47 -14.16
N SER A 373 8.99 -0.57 -13.84
CA SER A 373 7.56 -0.62 -14.14
C SER A 373 7.24 -0.56 -15.64
N GLY A 374 6.37 -1.47 -16.11
CA GLY A 374 5.78 -1.43 -17.45
C GLY A 374 4.39 -0.78 -17.48
N VAL A 375 3.92 -0.37 -18.67
CA VAL A 375 2.57 0.17 -18.90
C VAL A 375 1.61 -0.97 -19.19
N PHE A 376 0.45 -1.05 -18.47
CA PHE A 376 -0.48 -2.18 -18.58
C PHE A 376 -1.96 -1.76 -18.53
N GLU A 377 -2.84 -2.60 -19.14
CA GLU A 377 -4.31 -2.52 -19.04
C GLU A 377 -4.83 -3.35 -17.83
N ALA A 378 -6.05 -3.04 -17.31
CA ALA A 378 -6.52 -3.59 -16.03
C ALA A 378 -6.52 -5.13 -15.94
N GLU A 379 -7.06 -5.83 -16.93
CA GLU A 379 -7.09 -7.30 -16.91
C GLU A 379 -5.78 -7.91 -17.44
N SER A 380 -5.07 -7.21 -18.28
CA SER A 380 -3.72 -7.58 -18.73
C SER A 380 -2.70 -7.52 -17.59
N ARG A 381 -2.97 -6.73 -16.55
CA ARG A 381 -2.10 -6.66 -15.36
C ARG A 381 -1.99 -7.99 -14.64
N LEU A 382 -3.05 -8.79 -14.59
CA LEU A 382 -3.04 -10.09 -13.94
C LEU A 382 -2.18 -11.14 -14.67
N TRP A 383 -1.77 -10.88 -15.94
CA TRP A 383 -0.80 -11.74 -16.62
C TRP A 383 0.57 -11.76 -15.92
N ALA A 384 0.94 -10.70 -15.23
CA ALA A 384 2.17 -10.68 -14.45
C ALA A 384 2.19 -11.73 -13.32
N CYS A 385 1.01 -12.10 -12.78
CA CYS A 385 0.90 -13.14 -11.77
C CYS A 385 1.32 -14.53 -12.28
N TYR A 386 1.15 -14.81 -13.60
CA TYR A 386 1.57 -16.09 -14.22
C TYR A 386 3.09 -16.26 -14.24
N ILE A 387 3.85 -15.15 -14.22
CA ILE A 387 5.31 -15.16 -14.10
C ILE A 387 5.69 -15.15 -12.62
N ALA A 388 5.00 -14.36 -11.82
CA ALA A 388 5.32 -14.17 -10.41
C ALA A 388 5.17 -15.47 -9.59
N VAL A 389 4.05 -16.21 -9.77
CA VAL A 389 3.78 -17.39 -8.93
C VAL A 389 4.79 -18.52 -9.15
N PRO A 390 5.17 -18.93 -10.38
CA PRO A 390 6.25 -19.89 -10.57
C PRO A 390 7.58 -19.45 -9.96
N LEU A 391 7.96 -18.17 -10.11
CA LEU A 391 9.17 -17.64 -9.49
C LEU A 391 9.08 -17.70 -7.96
N TYR A 392 7.92 -17.39 -7.40
CA TYR A 392 7.68 -17.49 -5.96
C TYR A 392 7.88 -18.91 -5.44
N ILE A 393 7.31 -19.91 -6.12
CA ILE A 393 7.46 -21.33 -5.77
C ILE A 393 8.93 -21.73 -5.80
N ILE A 394 9.65 -21.38 -6.86
CA ILE A 394 11.08 -21.67 -6.99
C ILE A 394 11.86 -21.03 -5.84
N GLY A 395 11.63 -19.73 -5.57
CA GLY A 395 12.32 -19.00 -4.51
C GLY A 395 12.10 -19.61 -3.13
N PHE A 396 10.84 -19.93 -2.78
CA PHE A 396 10.49 -20.53 -1.48
C PHE A 396 11.04 -21.95 -1.31
N VAL A 397 11.01 -22.77 -2.34
CA VAL A 397 11.58 -24.13 -2.29
C VAL A 397 13.10 -24.09 -2.15
N VAL A 398 13.78 -23.22 -2.91
CA VAL A 398 15.24 -23.04 -2.81
C VAL A 398 15.62 -22.52 -1.42
N LEU A 399 14.90 -21.53 -0.91
CA LEU A 399 15.15 -20.97 0.41
C LEU A 399 14.89 -22.00 1.53
N GLY A 400 13.81 -22.76 1.43
CA GLY A 400 13.49 -23.84 2.39
C GLY A 400 14.52 -24.94 2.40
N ALA A 401 14.98 -25.37 1.23
CA ALA A 401 16.08 -26.33 1.11
C ALA A 401 17.40 -25.80 1.69
N ALA A 402 17.67 -24.51 1.43
CA ALA A 402 18.86 -23.86 1.94
C ALA A 402 18.87 -23.78 3.48
N PHE A 403 17.75 -23.49 4.10
CA PHE A 403 17.64 -23.51 5.57
C PHE A 403 17.74 -24.92 6.14
N GLN A 404 17.04 -25.89 5.54
CA GLN A 404 16.97 -27.26 6.08
C GLN A 404 18.30 -28.03 5.95
N HIS A 405 18.99 -27.85 4.83
CA HIS A 405 20.21 -28.59 4.52
C HIS A 405 21.49 -27.78 4.74
N HIS A 406 21.39 -26.60 5.36
CA HIS A 406 22.52 -25.68 5.59
C HIS A 406 23.36 -25.46 4.32
N LEU A 407 22.68 -25.16 3.20
CA LEU A 407 23.34 -24.93 1.92
C LEU A 407 24.17 -23.63 1.95
N SER A 408 24.85 -23.33 0.86
CA SER A 408 25.67 -22.15 0.73
C SER A 408 24.88 -20.84 0.93
N ILE A 409 25.57 -19.80 1.38
CA ILE A 409 25.00 -18.42 1.49
C ILE A 409 24.40 -17.97 0.14
N ALA A 410 25.02 -18.36 -0.98
CA ALA A 410 24.53 -18.05 -2.30
C ALA A 410 23.12 -18.64 -2.55
N ALA A 411 22.83 -19.86 -2.08
CA ALA A 411 21.50 -20.47 -2.19
C ALA A 411 20.45 -19.69 -1.39
N LEU A 412 20.81 -19.23 -0.18
CA LEU A 412 19.93 -18.38 0.64
C LEU A 412 19.64 -17.05 -0.07
N VAL A 413 20.66 -16.36 -0.57
CA VAL A 413 20.53 -15.08 -1.28
C VAL A 413 19.69 -15.24 -2.54
N ILE A 414 19.97 -16.23 -3.37
CA ILE A 414 19.24 -16.46 -4.61
C ILE A 414 17.79 -16.84 -4.32
N GLY A 415 17.54 -17.78 -3.40
CA GLY A 415 16.19 -18.20 -3.04
C GLY A 415 15.33 -17.06 -2.53
N TRP A 416 15.84 -16.28 -1.59
CA TRP A 416 15.10 -15.11 -1.07
C TRP A 416 14.96 -14.01 -2.12
N GLY A 417 16.01 -13.70 -2.88
CA GLY A 417 15.95 -12.71 -3.95
C GLY A 417 14.90 -13.01 -5.01
N ILE A 418 14.80 -14.26 -5.48
CA ILE A 418 13.79 -14.69 -6.45
C ILE A 418 12.38 -14.57 -5.84
N ALA A 419 12.20 -15.01 -4.59
CA ALA A 419 10.92 -14.94 -3.91
C ALA A 419 10.43 -13.49 -3.77
N GLU A 420 11.29 -12.57 -3.34
CA GLU A 420 10.96 -11.15 -3.19
C GLU A 420 10.67 -10.47 -4.53
N CYS A 421 11.43 -10.76 -5.58
CA CYS A 421 11.12 -10.30 -6.93
C CYS A 421 9.71 -10.74 -7.36
N ALA A 422 9.36 -11.98 -7.10
CA ALA A 422 8.04 -12.53 -7.43
C ALA A 422 6.92 -11.83 -6.67
N ILE A 423 7.09 -11.61 -5.37
CA ILE A 423 6.14 -10.90 -4.51
C ILE A 423 5.93 -9.47 -5.04
N MET A 424 7.01 -8.77 -5.41
CA MET A 424 6.93 -7.40 -5.92
C MET A 424 6.14 -7.31 -7.24
N ILE A 425 6.43 -8.21 -8.18
CA ILE A 425 5.72 -8.27 -9.47
C ILE A 425 4.22 -8.47 -9.22
N ASN A 426 3.87 -9.41 -8.35
CA ASN A 426 2.48 -9.71 -8.02
C ASN A 426 1.77 -8.56 -7.33
N THR A 427 2.39 -7.97 -6.30
CA THR A 427 1.81 -6.87 -5.50
C THR A 427 1.47 -5.67 -6.36
N VAL A 428 2.37 -5.26 -7.27
CA VAL A 428 2.13 -4.14 -8.18
C VAL A 428 0.99 -4.46 -9.14
N ALA A 429 0.96 -5.66 -9.71
CA ALA A 429 -0.08 -6.09 -10.63
C ALA A 429 -1.47 -6.11 -9.97
N VAL A 430 -1.57 -6.69 -8.79
CA VAL A 430 -2.82 -6.82 -8.03
C VAL A 430 -3.32 -5.47 -7.54
N LEU A 431 -2.45 -4.61 -6.99
CA LEU A 431 -2.84 -3.27 -6.54
C LEU A 431 -3.37 -2.42 -7.69
N ALA A 432 -2.72 -2.49 -8.83
CA ALA A 432 -3.14 -1.78 -10.02
C ALA A 432 -4.49 -2.30 -10.55
N TYR A 433 -4.69 -3.63 -10.60
CA TYR A 433 -5.98 -4.24 -10.95
C TYR A 433 -7.10 -3.78 -10.02
N CYS A 434 -6.87 -3.80 -8.70
CA CYS A 434 -7.84 -3.36 -7.71
C CYS A 434 -8.17 -1.87 -7.85
N SER A 435 -7.15 -1.02 -8.07
CA SER A 435 -7.33 0.42 -8.28
C SER A 435 -8.22 0.72 -9.49
N ASP A 436 -7.97 0.03 -10.61
CA ASP A 436 -8.73 0.23 -11.85
C ASP A 436 -10.16 -0.35 -11.77
N SER A 437 -10.34 -1.42 -10.99
CA SER A 437 -11.65 -2.06 -10.83
C SER A 437 -12.59 -1.32 -9.88
N PHE A 438 -12.06 -0.48 -8.98
CA PHE A 438 -12.83 0.21 -7.94
C PHE A 438 -12.49 1.70 -7.83
N PRO A 439 -12.74 2.52 -8.86
CA PRO A 439 -12.29 3.92 -8.93
C PRO A 439 -12.88 4.84 -7.86
N ARG A 440 -14.06 4.53 -7.30
CA ARG A 440 -14.67 5.29 -6.17
C ARG A 440 -14.09 4.94 -4.80
N HIS A 441 -13.36 3.83 -4.70
CA HIS A 441 -13.03 3.20 -3.43
C HIS A 441 -11.52 2.98 -3.25
N HIS A 442 -10.71 3.86 -3.82
CA HIS A 442 -9.24 3.73 -3.77
C HIS A 442 -8.68 3.57 -2.35
N GLY A 443 -9.22 4.32 -1.38
CA GLY A 443 -8.74 4.21 -0.01
C GLY A 443 -9.17 2.92 0.69
N GLU A 444 -10.40 2.48 0.45
CA GLU A 444 -10.89 1.20 0.97
C GLU A 444 -10.10 0.04 0.37
N VAL A 445 -9.83 0.08 -0.93
CA VAL A 445 -8.95 -0.89 -1.61
C VAL A 445 -7.58 -0.89 -0.96
N SER A 446 -6.95 0.28 -0.80
CA SER A 446 -5.62 0.38 -0.16
C SER A 446 -5.64 -0.14 1.28
N ALA A 447 -6.67 0.17 2.07
CA ALA A 447 -6.78 -0.27 3.45
C ALA A 447 -6.95 -1.79 3.57
N PHE A 448 -7.83 -2.39 2.75
CA PHE A 448 -8.01 -3.85 2.75
C PHE A 448 -6.82 -4.59 2.14
N PHE A 449 -6.17 -4.02 1.15
CA PHE A 449 -4.94 -4.55 0.58
C PHE A 449 -3.85 -4.62 1.66
N ASN A 450 -3.66 -3.55 2.41
CA ASN A 450 -2.73 -3.52 3.53
C ASN A 450 -3.13 -4.50 4.65
N LEU A 451 -4.41 -4.53 5.02
CA LEU A 451 -4.92 -5.48 6.02
C LEU A 451 -4.71 -6.93 5.59
N ALA A 452 -5.00 -7.29 4.35
CA ALA A 452 -4.83 -8.66 3.84
C ALA A 452 -3.37 -9.11 3.89
N ARG A 453 -2.43 -8.23 3.49
CA ARG A 453 -0.99 -8.47 3.59
C ARG A 453 -0.54 -8.73 5.02
N VAL A 454 -1.03 -7.93 5.94
CA VAL A 454 -0.69 -8.03 7.37
C VAL A 454 -1.30 -9.28 8.00
N LEU A 455 -2.54 -9.63 7.65
CA LEU A 455 -3.18 -10.86 8.14
C LEU A 455 -2.44 -12.11 7.67
N GLY A 456 -1.97 -12.13 6.41
CA GLY A 456 -1.09 -13.19 5.91
C GLY A 456 0.24 -13.23 6.66
N GLY A 457 0.82 -12.07 6.98
CA GLY A 457 2.07 -11.92 7.73
C GLY A 457 2.03 -12.49 9.17
N ASN A 458 0.83 -12.73 9.73
CA ASN A 458 0.71 -13.39 11.03
C ASN A 458 1.26 -14.84 11.05
N VAL A 459 1.59 -15.41 9.89
CA VAL A 459 2.32 -16.69 9.81
C VAL A 459 3.66 -16.62 10.56
N ALA A 460 4.29 -15.46 10.64
CA ALA A 460 5.53 -15.25 11.39
C ALA A 460 5.41 -15.65 12.87
N TYR A 461 4.20 -15.64 13.44
CA TYR A 461 3.95 -16.05 14.82
C TYR A 461 4.24 -17.54 15.06
N PHE A 462 3.93 -18.40 14.11
CA PHE A 462 4.08 -19.86 14.25
C PHE A 462 5.07 -20.50 13.26
N GLN A 463 5.61 -19.73 12.32
CA GLN A 463 6.49 -20.24 11.25
C GLN A 463 7.76 -20.88 11.83
N ILE A 464 8.40 -20.27 12.82
CA ILE A 464 9.60 -20.83 13.48
C ILE A 464 9.27 -22.14 14.22
N PRO A 465 8.31 -22.18 15.17
CA PRO A 465 7.92 -23.44 15.82
C PRO A 465 7.52 -24.54 14.82
N TRP A 466 6.85 -24.15 13.74
CA TRP A 466 6.46 -25.09 12.69
C TRP A 466 7.68 -25.65 11.93
N ALA A 467 8.63 -24.78 11.57
CA ALA A 467 9.86 -25.19 10.91
C ALA A 467 10.77 -26.08 11.78
N LEU A 468 10.86 -25.81 13.08
CA LEU A 468 11.59 -26.64 14.03
C LEU A 468 10.99 -28.05 14.16
N LYS A 469 9.67 -28.21 14.03
CA LYS A 469 8.97 -29.48 14.15
C LYS A 469 8.98 -30.30 12.85
N HIS A 470 8.82 -29.65 11.69
CA HIS A 470 8.56 -30.31 10.42
C HIS A 470 9.62 -30.05 9.35
N GLY A 471 10.59 -29.20 9.65
CA GLY A 471 11.63 -28.76 8.71
C GLY A 471 11.23 -27.54 7.89
N ALA A 472 12.20 -26.69 7.59
CA ALA A 472 12.00 -25.45 6.88
C ALA A 472 11.50 -25.66 5.42
N LEU A 473 12.01 -26.68 4.74
CA LEU A 473 11.59 -27.01 3.37
C LEU A 473 10.10 -27.38 3.30
N GLN A 474 9.61 -28.15 4.28
CA GLN A 474 8.20 -28.51 4.32
C GLN A 474 7.31 -27.29 4.57
N VAL A 475 7.70 -26.40 5.48
CA VAL A 475 6.93 -25.18 5.80
C VAL A 475 6.83 -24.29 4.59
N LEU A 476 7.97 -23.89 4.02
CA LEU A 476 8.00 -23.00 2.86
C LEU A 476 7.39 -23.66 1.61
N GLY A 477 7.50 -24.97 1.46
CA GLY A 477 6.84 -25.73 0.39
C GLY A 477 5.32 -25.73 0.52
N VAL A 478 4.77 -25.85 1.74
CA VAL A 478 3.31 -25.74 1.99
C VAL A 478 2.82 -24.33 1.74
N GLU A 479 3.55 -23.30 2.19
CA GLU A 479 3.23 -21.89 1.91
C GLU A 479 3.19 -21.62 0.40
N ALA A 480 4.17 -22.12 -0.35
CA ALA A 480 4.20 -22.03 -1.81
C ALA A 480 3.01 -22.76 -2.46
N ALA A 481 2.65 -23.93 -1.97
CA ALA A 481 1.51 -24.72 -2.47
C ALA A 481 0.16 -24.01 -2.22
N ILE A 482 -0.01 -23.36 -1.06
CA ILE A 482 -1.20 -22.55 -0.75
C ILE A 482 -1.32 -21.40 -1.75
N VAL A 483 -0.24 -20.66 -2.01
CA VAL A 483 -0.23 -19.54 -2.97
C VAL A 483 -0.54 -20.04 -4.38
N ALA A 484 0.04 -21.15 -4.80
CA ALA A 484 -0.24 -21.78 -6.10
C ALA A 484 -1.72 -22.17 -6.25
N GLY A 485 -2.31 -22.80 -5.22
CA GLY A 485 -3.72 -23.16 -5.20
C GLY A 485 -4.65 -21.95 -5.30
N LEU A 486 -4.37 -20.90 -4.53
CA LEU A 486 -5.13 -19.64 -4.57
C LEU A 486 -4.98 -18.94 -5.93
N PHE A 487 -3.79 -18.93 -6.51
CA PHE A 487 -3.55 -18.40 -7.84
C PHE A 487 -4.46 -19.08 -8.88
N LEU A 488 -4.45 -20.42 -8.92
CA LEU A 488 -5.24 -21.20 -9.89
C LEU A 488 -6.75 -20.98 -9.74
N LEU A 489 -7.21 -20.75 -8.51
CA LEU A 489 -8.63 -20.49 -8.23
C LEU A 489 -9.04 -19.05 -8.56
N VAL A 490 -8.21 -18.07 -8.20
CA VAL A 490 -8.60 -16.65 -8.22
C VAL A 490 -8.26 -15.99 -9.54
N VAL A 491 -7.01 -16.03 -9.99
CA VAL A 491 -6.54 -15.21 -11.11
C VAL A 491 -7.22 -15.60 -12.45
N PRO A 492 -7.26 -16.88 -12.86
CA PRO A 492 -7.98 -17.25 -14.08
C PRO A 492 -9.48 -16.96 -14.01
N THR A 493 -10.08 -17.17 -12.83
CA THR A 493 -11.51 -16.89 -12.63
C THR A 493 -11.81 -15.39 -12.81
N LEU A 494 -10.97 -14.51 -12.30
CA LEU A 494 -11.12 -13.06 -12.49
C LEU A 494 -10.89 -12.63 -13.94
N GLN A 495 -9.96 -13.26 -14.65
CA GLN A 495 -9.73 -12.96 -16.07
C GLN A 495 -10.92 -13.40 -16.94
N LEU A 496 -11.52 -14.56 -16.68
CA LEU A 496 -12.62 -15.11 -17.46
C LEU A 496 -13.97 -14.46 -17.11
N TYR A 497 -14.23 -14.23 -15.84
CA TYR A 497 -15.54 -13.80 -15.34
C TYR A 497 -15.55 -12.41 -14.72
N GLY A 498 -14.41 -11.73 -14.59
CA GLY A 498 -14.30 -10.43 -13.94
C GLY A 498 -15.27 -9.37 -14.49
N ARG A 499 -15.50 -9.36 -15.81
CA ARG A 499 -16.49 -8.48 -16.46
C ARG A 499 -17.95 -8.75 -16.05
N ARG A 500 -18.28 -10.00 -15.68
CA ARG A 500 -19.66 -10.38 -15.27
C ARG A 500 -19.91 -10.17 -13.78
N LEU A 501 -18.83 -10.07 -13.02
CA LEU A 501 -18.88 -9.94 -11.56
C LEU A 501 -18.82 -8.45 -11.11
N ARG A 502 -18.54 -7.52 -12.02
CA ARG A 502 -18.59 -6.05 -11.80
C ARG A 502 -20.05 -5.52 -11.92
#